data_06182f0b991a7b019dee3ad0146f4bf2
#
_entry.id   06182f0b991a7b019dee3ad0146f4bf2
#
_cell.length_a   1.000
_cell.length_b   1.000
_cell.length_c   1.000
_cell.angle_alpha   90.00
_cell.angle_beta   90.00
_cell.angle_gamma   90.00
#
_symmetry.space_group_name_H-M   'P 1'
#
loop_
_entity.id
_entity.type
_entity.pdbx_description
1 polymer ?
#
loop_
_entity_poly.entity_id
_entity_poly.type
_entity_poly.pdbx_seq_one_letter_code
_entity_poly.pdbx_strand_id
1 'polypeptide(L)'
;MDLKPSPEYKKFREEIKLFLKDNLKMVGKARNPARPNKDELEWQDKLIKNGYAARTIPKCYGGFGAEPDVLKSRIIAEEFTNAQIPLGMANQGISMLVPTLLELGTEKQKKSWIEKTIKGEVIWCQGYSEPGSGSDLASLQ
;
A
#
# COMPACT_ATOMS: atom_id res chain seq x y z
N MET A 1 21.91 -12.22 -22.91
CA MET A 1 20.74 -11.81 -22.10
C MET A 1 20.54 -10.32 -22.30
N ASP A 2 19.47 -9.89 -22.94
CA ASP A 2 19.20 -8.45 -23.14
C ASP A 2 18.54 -7.92 -21.85
N LEU A 3 19.25 -7.06 -21.13
CA LEU A 3 18.79 -6.43 -19.88
C LEU A 3 18.03 -5.13 -20.12
N LYS A 4 17.79 -4.75 -21.39
CA LYS A 4 17.05 -3.53 -21.70
C LYS A 4 15.58 -3.67 -21.35
N PRO A 5 14.98 -2.72 -20.63
CA PRO A 5 13.56 -2.74 -20.35
C PRO A 5 12.74 -2.74 -21.63
N SER A 6 11.69 -3.57 -21.68
CA SER A 6 10.79 -3.60 -22.83
C SER A 6 10.12 -2.22 -23.06
N PRO A 7 9.62 -1.94 -24.27
CA PRO A 7 8.90 -0.68 -24.55
C PRO A 7 7.75 -0.41 -23.59
N GLU A 8 7.05 -1.45 -23.14
CA GLU A 8 5.96 -1.36 -22.16
C GLU A 8 6.44 -0.78 -20.82
N TYR A 9 7.54 -1.30 -20.26
CA TYR A 9 8.07 -0.81 -18.99
C TYR A 9 8.67 0.60 -19.11
N LYS A 10 9.22 0.97 -20.27
CA LYS A 10 9.67 2.35 -20.53
C LYS A 10 8.49 3.30 -20.52
N LYS A 11 7.40 2.97 -21.23
CA LYS A 11 6.17 3.76 -21.26
C LYS A 11 5.58 3.91 -19.85
N PHE A 12 5.47 2.81 -19.12
CA PHE A 12 4.98 2.82 -17.74
C PHE A 12 5.81 3.73 -16.84
N ARG A 13 7.13 3.73 -16.99
CA ARG A 13 8.03 4.62 -16.25
C ARG A 13 7.76 6.10 -16.55
N GLU A 14 7.57 6.45 -17.82
CA GLU A 14 7.26 7.83 -18.21
C GLU A 14 5.89 8.29 -17.70
N GLU A 15 4.90 7.41 -17.66
CA GLU A 15 3.59 7.68 -17.06
C GLU A 15 3.71 8.03 -15.56
N ILE A 16 4.55 7.27 -14.83
CA ILE A 16 4.81 7.55 -13.41
C ILE A 16 5.51 8.90 -13.25
N LYS A 17 6.55 9.19 -14.05
CA LYS A 17 7.25 10.47 -13.98
C LYS A 17 6.34 11.66 -14.21
N LEU A 18 5.42 11.56 -15.17
CA LEU A 18 4.43 12.59 -15.43
C LEU A 18 3.50 12.78 -14.22
N PHE A 19 2.96 11.68 -13.68
CA PHE A 19 2.14 11.72 -12.47
C PHE A 19 2.87 12.37 -11.29
N LEU A 20 4.16 12.03 -11.08
CA LEU A 20 4.96 12.59 -9.98
C LEU A 20 5.22 14.08 -10.19
N LYS A 21 5.49 14.52 -11.42
CA LYS A 21 5.67 15.93 -11.76
C LYS A 21 4.44 16.76 -11.38
N ASP A 22 3.24 16.24 -11.63
CA ASP A 22 1.99 16.93 -11.30
C ASP A 22 1.69 16.93 -9.78
N ASN A 23 2.46 16.17 -9.00
CA ASN A 23 2.28 15.99 -7.57
C ASN A 23 3.50 16.40 -6.72
N LEU A 24 4.39 17.27 -7.23
CA LEU A 24 5.60 17.72 -6.55
C LEU A 24 5.35 18.35 -5.17
N LYS A 25 4.14 18.90 -4.92
CA LYS A 25 3.73 19.40 -3.59
C LYS A 25 3.80 18.34 -2.48
N MET A 26 3.90 17.07 -2.84
CA MET A 26 4.01 15.94 -1.90
C MET A 26 5.46 15.59 -1.53
N VAL A 27 6.46 16.27 -2.13
CA VAL A 27 7.89 16.02 -1.85
C VAL A 27 8.19 16.16 -0.36
N GLY A 28 8.89 15.19 0.18
CA GLY A 28 9.40 15.21 1.55
C GLY A 28 8.36 15.27 2.67
N LYS A 29 7.07 15.19 2.38
CA LYS A 29 6.04 15.22 3.42
C LYS A 29 6.12 13.97 4.29
N ALA A 30 6.40 14.19 5.57
CA ALA A 30 6.35 13.14 6.58
C ALA A 30 4.92 12.61 6.74
N ARG A 31 4.81 11.33 7.07
CA ARG A 31 3.53 10.63 7.26
C ARG A 31 3.46 10.00 8.64
N ASN A 32 2.29 10.08 9.23
CA ASN A 32 1.98 9.32 10.45
C ASN A 32 1.01 8.17 10.09
N PRO A 33 1.50 6.92 9.94
CA PRO A 33 0.66 5.80 9.56
C PRO A 33 -0.38 5.43 10.62
N ALA A 34 -0.16 5.86 11.87
CA ALA A 34 -1.08 5.59 12.98
C ALA A 34 -2.21 6.63 13.11
N ARG A 35 -2.06 7.80 12.49
CA ARG A 35 -3.07 8.88 12.51
C ARG A 35 -2.96 9.73 11.25
N PRO A 36 -3.39 9.20 10.09
CA PRO A 36 -3.34 9.96 8.85
C PRO A 36 -4.27 11.16 8.91
N ASN A 37 -3.81 12.30 8.39
CA ASN A 37 -4.62 13.49 8.20
C ASN A 37 -5.40 13.43 6.88
N LYS A 38 -6.23 14.44 6.61
CA LYS A 38 -7.07 14.49 5.40
C LYS A 38 -6.23 14.45 4.12
N ASP A 39 -5.14 15.20 4.05
CA ASP A 39 -4.28 15.25 2.86
C ASP A 39 -3.63 13.89 2.59
N GLU A 40 -3.26 13.16 3.64
CA GLU A 40 -2.69 11.81 3.54
C GLU A 40 -3.73 10.79 3.06
N LEU A 41 -4.97 10.89 3.50
CA LEU A 41 -6.07 10.05 3.02
C LEU A 41 -6.40 10.33 1.54
N GLU A 42 -6.49 11.60 1.16
CA GLU A 42 -6.70 12.01 -0.24
C GLU A 42 -5.55 11.53 -1.14
N TRP A 43 -4.31 11.64 -0.66
CA TRP A 43 -3.14 11.12 -1.38
C TRP A 43 -3.19 9.61 -1.55
N GLN A 44 -3.52 8.87 -0.49
CA GLN A 44 -3.67 7.42 -0.54
C GLN A 44 -4.74 6.99 -1.56
N ASP A 45 -5.90 7.63 -1.55
CA ASP A 45 -6.96 7.37 -2.52
C ASP A 45 -6.51 7.66 -3.97
N LYS A 46 -5.78 8.76 -4.17
CA LYS A 46 -5.20 9.11 -5.47
C LYS A 46 -4.19 8.06 -5.95
N LEU A 47 -3.35 7.54 -5.07
CA LEU A 47 -2.41 6.47 -5.40
C LEU A 47 -3.12 5.17 -5.77
N ILE A 48 -4.16 4.80 -5.04
CA ILE A 48 -4.97 3.61 -5.34
C ILE A 48 -5.63 3.75 -6.72
N LYS A 49 -6.27 4.87 -7.01
CA LYS A 49 -6.93 5.14 -8.29
C LYS A 49 -5.99 5.07 -9.50
N ASN A 50 -4.72 5.40 -9.30
CA ASN A 50 -3.69 5.36 -10.35
C ASN A 50 -2.87 4.05 -10.34
N GLY A 51 -3.17 3.10 -9.46
CA GLY A 51 -2.52 1.80 -9.40
C GLY A 51 -1.11 1.83 -8.84
N TYR A 52 -0.78 2.84 -8.03
CA TYR A 52 0.52 2.97 -7.36
C TYR A 52 0.46 2.46 -5.91
N ALA A 53 -0.72 2.39 -5.29
CA ALA A 53 -0.97 1.69 -4.05
C ALA A 53 -2.07 0.64 -4.24
N ALA A 54 -2.15 -0.38 -3.37
CA ALA A 54 -3.14 -1.46 -3.40
C ALA A 54 -3.31 -2.09 -4.82
N ARG A 55 -2.20 -2.18 -5.55
CA ARG A 55 -2.19 -2.46 -6.98
C ARG A 55 -2.82 -3.80 -7.33
N THR A 56 -2.50 -4.86 -6.61
CA THR A 56 -2.97 -6.24 -6.87
C THR A 56 -4.24 -6.59 -6.10
N ILE A 57 -4.72 -5.71 -5.23
CA ILE A 57 -5.96 -5.93 -4.51
C ILE A 57 -7.14 -5.81 -5.47
N PRO A 58 -8.08 -6.79 -5.47
CA PRO A 58 -9.23 -6.77 -6.37
C PRO A 58 -10.08 -5.50 -6.24
N LYS A 59 -10.64 -5.04 -7.38
CA LYS A 59 -11.50 -3.85 -7.43
C LYS A 59 -12.74 -3.99 -6.53
N CYS A 60 -13.29 -5.19 -6.40
CA CYS A 60 -14.44 -5.46 -5.54
C CYS A 60 -14.16 -5.24 -4.03
N TYR A 61 -12.90 -5.08 -3.65
CA TYR A 61 -12.45 -4.73 -2.30
C TYR A 61 -11.74 -3.36 -2.25
N GLY A 62 -11.97 -2.51 -3.25
CA GLY A 62 -11.47 -1.15 -3.29
C GLY A 62 -10.04 -0.98 -3.81
N GLY A 63 -9.39 -2.04 -4.26
CA GLY A 63 -8.06 -1.98 -4.86
C GLY A 63 -8.07 -1.61 -6.35
N PHE A 64 -6.89 -1.53 -6.96
CA PHE A 64 -6.74 -1.21 -8.38
C PHE A 64 -7.02 -2.43 -9.28
N GLY A 65 -6.78 -3.66 -8.80
CA GLY A 65 -7.10 -4.91 -9.48
C GLY A 65 -6.20 -5.22 -10.69
N ALA A 66 -4.94 -4.84 -10.62
CA ALA A 66 -3.96 -5.25 -11.63
C ALA A 66 -3.37 -6.62 -11.31
N GLU A 67 -2.96 -7.33 -12.36
CA GLU A 67 -2.18 -8.54 -12.19
C GLU A 67 -0.83 -8.27 -11.52
N PRO A 68 -0.31 -9.22 -10.72
CA PRO A 68 1.00 -9.12 -10.11
C PRO A 68 2.10 -8.94 -11.17
N ASP A 69 2.92 -7.91 -11.00
CA ASP A 69 4.05 -7.60 -11.86
C ASP A 69 5.18 -7.01 -11.02
N VAL A 70 6.20 -7.81 -10.78
CA VAL A 70 7.35 -7.44 -9.94
C VAL A 70 8.12 -6.27 -10.55
N LEU A 71 8.27 -6.22 -11.87
CA LEU A 71 9.00 -5.15 -12.54
C LEU A 71 8.25 -3.82 -12.46
N LYS A 72 6.93 -3.82 -12.66
CA LYS A 72 6.10 -2.61 -12.46
C LYS A 72 6.14 -2.14 -11.01
N SER A 73 6.07 -3.04 -10.04
CA SER A 73 6.19 -2.70 -8.62
C SER A 73 7.53 -2.06 -8.29
N ARG A 74 8.62 -2.60 -8.84
CA ARG A 74 9.96 -2.04 -8.70
C ARG A 74 10.08 -0.66 -9.35
N ILE A 75 9.58 -0.48 -10.56
CA ILE A 75 9.59 0.82 -11.25
C ILE A 75 8.84 1.88 -10.43
N ILE A 76 7.69 1.54 -9.88
CA ILE A 76 6.93 2.44 -8.99
C ILE A 76 7.81 2.86 -7.81
N ALA A 77 8.40 1.90 -7.09
CA ALA A 77 9.23 2.18 -5.93
C ALA A 77 10.44 3.07 -6.28
N GLU A 78 11.13 2.78 -7.39
CA GLU A 78 12.28 3.55 -7.87
C GLU A 78 11.89 5.00 -8.19
N GLU A 79 10.84 5.23 -8.97
CA GLU A 79 10.46 6.58 -9.40
C GLU A 79 9.94 7.43 -8.23
N PHE A 80 9.16 6.86 -7.33
CA PHE A 80 8.70 7.56 -6.12
C PHE A 80 9.88 7.92 -5.20
N THR A 81 10.84 7.01 -5.03
CA THR A 81 12.04 7.26 -4.23
C THR A 81 12.89 8.37 -4.87
N ASN A 82 13.13 8.32 -6.18
CA ASN A 82 13.91 9.32 -6.90
C ASN A 82 13.26 10.71 -6.83
N ALA A 83 11.94 10.77 -6.87
CA ALA A 83 11.20 12.02 -6.75
C ALA A 83 11.04 12.50 -5.28
N GLN A 84 11.45 11.71 -4.30
CA GLN A 84 11.23 11.97 -2.87
C GLN A 84 9.75 12.18 -2.50
N ILE A 85 8.86 11.54 -3.23
CA ILE A 85 7.41 11.58 -3.00
C ILE A 85 6.98 10.30 -2.28
N PRO A 86 6.17 10.40 -1.20
CA PRO A 86 5.72 9.22 -0.46
C PRO A 86 4.85 8.28 -1.29
N LEU A 87 5.17 6.98 -1.27
CA LEU A 87 4.47 5.92 -2.02
C LEU A 87 3.14 5.48 -1.37
N GLY A 88 2.61 6.18 -0.45
CA GLY A 88 1.38 5.78 0.21
C GLY A 88 1.61 5.26 1.63
N MET A 89 0.53 4.80 2.25
CA MET A 89 0.58 4.28 3.61
C MET A 89 1.19 2.89 3.64
N ALA A 90 2.04 2.65 4.64
CA ALA A 90 2.58 1.33 4.96
C ALA A 90 2.36 1.09 6.46
N ASN A 91 1.44 0.21 6.80
CA ASN A 91 1.15 -0.18 8.17
C ASN A 91 0.78 -1.67 8.23
N GLN A 92 0.66 -2.20 9.43
CA GLN A 92 0.40 -3.62 9.67
C GLN A 92 -0.94 -4.09 9.07
N GLY A 93 -1.95 -3.22 9.04
CA GLY A 93 -3.22 -3.53 8.39
C GLY A 93 -3.03 -3.83 6.91
N ILE A 94 -2.30 -2.97 6.20
CA ILE A 94 -2.05 -3.12 4.75
C ILE A 94 -1.10 -4.28 4.47
N SER A 95 -0.02 -4.42 5.24
CA SER A 95 1.04 -5.40 4.94
C SER A 95 0.78 -6.80 5.47
N MET A 96 -0.06 -6.96 6.49
CA MET A 96 -0.31 -8.24 7.15
C MET A 96 -1.79 -8.64 7.10
N LEU A 97 -2.70 -7.80 7.61
CA LEU A 97 -4.11 -8.16 7.70
C LEU A 97 -4.76 -8.31 6.33
N VAL A 98 -4.55 -7.36 5.41
CA VAL A 98 -5.18 -7.41 4.08
C VAL A 98 -4.78 -8.66 3.29
N PRO A 99 -3.51 -9.05 3.18
CA PRO A 99 -3.13 -10.32 2.56
C PRO A 99 -3.78 -11.53 3.24
N THR A 100 -3.81 -11.57 4.58
CA THR A 100 -4.44 -12.66 5.33
C THR A 100 -5.95 -12.73 5.05
N LEU A 101 -6.64 -11.59 5.01
CA LEU A 101 -8.06 -11.56 4.67
C LEU A 101 -8.33 -12.01 3.23
N LEU A 102 -7.49 -11.59 2.28
CA LEU A 102 -7.64 -12.00 0.88
C LEU A 102 -7.52 -13.51 0.71
N GLU A 103 -6.64 -14.15 1.46
CA GLU A 103 -6.40 -15.59 1.40
C GLU A 103 -7.43 -16.39 2.22
N LEU A 104 -7.61 -16.04 3.49
CA LEU A 104 -8.32 -16.86 4.47
C LEU A 104 -9.65 -16.24 4.97
N GLY A 105 -9.89 -14.98 4.68
CA GLY A 105 -11.08 -14.28 5.19
C GLY A 105 -12.37 -14.72 4.50
N THR A 106 -13.48 -14.65 5.23
CA THR A 106 -14.81 -14.79 4.64
C THR A 106 -15.14 -13.57 3.76
N GLU A 107 -16.07 -13.71 2.81
CA GLU A 107 -16.50 -12.59 1.96
C GLU A 107 -17.03 -11.40 2.78
N LYS A 108 -17.70 -11.68 3.89
CA LYS A 108 -18.16 -10.64 4.81
C LYS A 108 -16.98 -9.84 5.41
N GLN A 109 -15.93 -10.53 5.85
CA GLN A 109 -14.74 -9.89 6.41
C GLN A 109 -13.99 -9.08 5.34
N LYS A 110 -13.78 -9.65 4.15
CA LYS A 110 -13.13 -8.98 3.02
C LYS A 110 -13.82 -7.65 2.69
N LYS A 111 -15.14 -7.69 2.47
CA LYS A 111 -15.95 -6.52 2.13
C LYS A 111 -16.03 -5.48 3.26
N SER A 112 -15.99 -5.94 4.52
CA SER A 112 -16.10 -5.02 5.67
C SER A 112 -14.81 -4.26 5.93
N TRP A 113 -13.64 -4.86 5.66
CA TRP A 113 -12.38 -4.36 6.21
C TRP A 113 -11.34 -3.98 5.19
N ILE A 114 -11.23 -4.65 4.01
CA ILE A 114 -10.12 -4.43 3.10
C ILE A 114 -10.10 -3.00 2.59
N GLU A 115 -11.21 -2.51 2.03
CA GLU A 115 -11.28 -1.16 1.47
C GLU A 115 -10.95 -0.09 2.51
N LYS A 116 -11.55 -0.16 3.68
CA LYS A 116 -11.30 0.79 4.79
C LYS A 116 -9.84 0.78 5.24
N THR A 117 -9.22 -0.41 5.26
CA THR A 117 -7.83 -0.58 5.65
C THR A 117 -6.88 0.03 4.63
N ILE A 118 -7.05 -0.27 3.33
CA ILE A 118 -6.15 0.25 2.29
C ILE A 118 -6.29 1.74 2.07
N LYS A 119 -7.46 2.31 2.37
CA LYS A 119 -7.70 3.76 2.34
C LYS A 119 -7.22 4.49 3.60
N GLY A 120 -6.84 3.76 4.65
CA GLY A 120 -6.39 4.35 5.92
C GLY A 120 -7.52 4.86 6.82
N GLU A 121 -8.77 4.50 6.54
CA GLU A 121 -9.93 4.83 7.38
C GLU A 121 -9.93 4.05 8.69
N VAL A 122 -9.33 2.85 8.67
CA VAL A 122 -9.15 1.99 9.84
C VAL A 122 -7.67 1.64 9.99
N ILE A 123 -7.15 1.83 11.20
CA ILE A 123 -5.79 1.48 11.56
C ILE A 123 -5.81 0.29 12.52
N TRP A 124 -4.89 -0.63 12.29
CA TRP A 124 -4.77 -1.88 13.03
C TRP A 124 -3.51 -1.90 13.89
N CYS A 125 -3.61 -2.52 15.03
CA CYS A 125 -2.48 -2.82 15.90
C CYS A 125 -2.33 -4.32 16.10
N GLN A 126 -1.13 -4.74 16.51
CA GLN A 126 -0.88 -6.12 16.93
C GLN A 126 -0.98 -6.20 18.46
N GLY A 127 -1.66 -7.24 18.94
CA GLY A 127 -1.71 -7.59 20.34
C GLY A 127 -1.03 -8.95 20.55
N TYR A 128 0.29 -8.96 20.68
CA TYR A 128 1.07 -10.19 20.87
C TYR A 128 1.51 -10.37 22.31
N SER A 129 2.28 -9.41 22.81
CA SER A 129 2.91 -9.52 24.12
C SER A 129 2.10 -8.77 25.16
N GLU A 130 2.01 -9.35 26.35
CA GLU A 130 1.56 -8.70 27.56
C GLU A 130 2.76 -8.24 28.39
N PRO A 131 2.60 -7.37 29.40
CA PRO A 131 3.74 -6.93 30.24
C PRO A 131 4.50 -8.08 30.89
N GLY A 132 3.84 -9.18 31.19
CA GLY A 132 4.44 -10.37 31.81
C GLY A 132 4.69 -11.55 30.87
N SER A 133 4.35 -11.43 29.58
CA SER A 133 4.37 -12.55 28.65
C SER A 133 4.71 -12.08 27.25
N GLY A 134 5.79 -12.60 26.67
CA GLY A 134 6.25 -12.30 25.32
C GLY A 134 6.58 -13.58 24.55
N SER A 135 7.87 -13.96 24.50
CA SER A 135 8.30 -15.21 23.84
C SER A 135 7.69 -16.47 24.49
N ASP A 136 7.36 -16.41 25.75
CA ASP A 136 6.59 -17.44 26.44
C ASP A 136 5.08 -17.17 26.23
N LEU A 137 4.55 -17.67 25.12
CA LEU A 137 3.14 -17.54 24.76
C LEU A 137 2.20 -18.25 25.74
N ALA A 138 2.69 -19.32 26.41
CA ALA A 138 1.89 -20.11 27.35
C ALA A 138 1.55 -19.35 28.63
N SER A 139 2.26 -18.26 28.93
CA SER A 139 2.01 -17.43 30.14
C SER A 139 1.05 -16.27 29.90
N LEU A 140 0.42 -16.14 28.74
CA LEU A 140 -0.66 -15.17 28.46
C LEU A 140 -1.86 -15.40 29.39
N GLN A 141 -2.44 -14.31 29.89
CA GLN A 141 -3.59 -14.32 30.83
C GLN A 141 -4.90 -13.92 30.13
#